data_d322bce771bb7d6fdba79a0cd98ebab1
#
_entry.id   d322bce771bb7d6fdba79a0cd98ebab1
#
_cell.length_a   1.000
_cell.length_b   1.000
_cell.length_c   1.000
_cell.angle_alpha   90.00
_cell.angle_beta   90.00
_cell.angle_gamma   90.00
#
_symmetry.space_group_name_H-M   'P 1'
#
loop_
_entity.id
_entity.type
_entity.pdbx_description
1 polymer ?
#
loop_
_entity_poly.entity_id
_entity_poly.type
_entity_poly.pdbx_seq_one_letter_code
_entity_poly.pdbx_strand_id
1 'polypeptide(L)'
;KERGSRLCDLIRDHSFYFKKISMENAEKIVTRQAVQARIADVAVWLHAMSCVISKLNQQILDKNNIKDFENEKMSAIYFLDMAEVEINKLFREQYENADASMRVAAESAIQVNNRMPNSDFVIPEKSKNAMGTGKVVSQDYIKQFPGD
;
A
#
# COMPACT_ATOMS: atom_id res chain seq x y z
N LYS A 1 16.60 10.82 -20.06
CA LYS A 1 15.41 11.57 -20.54
C LYS A 1 14.17 10.65 -20.66
N GLU A 2 14.29 9.50 -21.28
CA GLU A 2 13.20 8.56 -21.53
C GLU A 2 12.48 8.12 -20.23
N ARG A 3 13.22 7.71 -19.20
CA ARG A 3 12.62 7.29 -17.92
C ARG A 3 11.90 8.43 -17.19
N GLY A 4 12.40 9.67 -17.30
CA GLY A 4 11.70 10.82 -16.75
C GLY A 4 10.40 11.12 -17.48
N SER A 5 10.38 11.00 -18.82
CA SER A 5 9.15 11.11 -19.62
C SER A 5 8.13 10.04 -19.21
N ARG A 6 8.58 8.78 -19.07
CA ARG A 6 7.71 7.68 -18.65
C ARG A 6 7.09 7.90 -17.26
N LEU A 7 7.87 8.41 -16.31
CA LEU A 7 7.34 8.80 -15.00
C LEU A 7 6.25 9.86 -15.12
N CYS A 8 6.43 10.89 -15.96
CA CYS A 8 5.41 11.91 -16.19
C CYS A 8 4.11 11.33 -16.76
N ASP A 9 4.21 10.34 -17.66
CA ASP A 9 3.05 9.66 -18.22
C ASP A 9 2.31 8.87 -17.13
N LEU A 10 3.03 8.10 -16.31
CA LEU A 10 2.44 7.35 -15.21
C LEU A 10 1.78 8.26 -14.15
N ILE A 11 2.37 9.43 -13.87
CA ILE A 11 1.75 10.43 -12.97
C ILE A 11 0.44 10.95 -13.57
N ARG A 12 0.40 11.19 -14.88
CA ARG A 12 -0.81 11.62 -15.59
C ARG A 12 -1.90 10.54 -15.53
N ASP A 13 -1.51 9.30 -15.79
CA ASP A 13 -2.41 8.14 -15.71
C ASP A 13 -2.96 7.98 -14.28
N HIS A 14 -2.11 8.08 -13.27
CA HIS A 14 -2.56 8.05 -11.88
C HIS A 14 -3.58 9.14 -11.55
N SER A 15 -3.34 10.37 -12.00
CA SER A 15 -4.27 11.49 -11.82
C SER A 15 -5.62 11.24 -12.51
N PHE A 16 -5.59 10.64 -13.69
CA PHE A 16 -6.80 10.26 -14.42
C PHE A 16 -7.57 9.16 -13.66
N TYR A 17 -6.90 8.08 -13.28
CA TYR A 17 -7.53 6.99 -12.53
C TYR A 17 -8.05 7.43 -11.17
N PHE A 18 -7.32 8.26 -10.44
CA PHE A 18 -7.79 8.83 -9.18
C PHE A 18 -9.11 9.57 -9.34
N LYS A 19 -9.21 10.47 -10.33
CA LYS A 19 -10.44 11.22 -10.61
C LYS A 19 -11.58 10.28 -11.01
N LYS A 20 -11.33 9.36 -11.94
CA LYS A 20 -12.32 8.41 -12.43
C LYS A 20 -12.89 7.55 -11.29
N ILE A 21 -12.01 6.94 -10.48
CA ILE A 21 -12.41 6.08 -9.36
C ILE A 21 -13.15 6.87 -8.29
N SER A 22 -12.73 8.12 -8.01
CA SER A 22 -13.41 9.00 -7.07
C SER A 22 -14.82 9.34 -7.54
N MET A 23 -15.02 9.59 -8.82
CA MET A 23 -16.35 9.85 -9.40
C MET A 23 -17.23 8.59 -9.39
N GLU A 24 -16.70 7.44 -9.76
CA GLU A 24 -17.43 6.16 -9.81
C GLU A 24 -17.86 5.68 -8.42
N ASN A 25 -17.07 5.95 -7.40
CA ASN A 25 -17.35 5.53 -6.03
C ASN A 25 -18.07 6.59 -5.20
N ALA A 26 -17.95 7.86 -5.55
CA ALA A 26 -18.52 8.98 -4.80
C ALA A 26 -18.28 8.84 -3.28
N GLU A 27 -19.31 9.03 -2.45
CA GLU A 27 -19.19 8.91 -0.99
C GLU A 27 -18.79 7.50 -0.50
N LYS A 28 -19.07 6.47 -1.30
CA LYS A 28 -18.71 5.08 -0.95
C LYS A 28 -17.20 4.82 -0.94
N ILE A 29 -16.39 5.70 -1.52
CA ILE A 29 -14.94 5.56 -1.54
C ILE A 29 -14.37 5.49 -0.12
N VAL A 30 -14.97 6.19 0.83
CA VAL A 30 -14.53 6.23 2.23
C VAL A 30 -14.53 4.85 2.89
N THR A 31 -15.45 3.98 2.51
CA THR A 31 -15.56 2.61 3.05
C THR A 31 -14.84 1.56 2.20
N ARG A 32 -14.36 1.91 1.00
CA ARG A 32 -13.69 0.99 0.09
C ARG A 32 -12.17 1.02 0.28
N GLN A 33 -11.71 0.51 1.41
CA GLN A 33 -10.30 0.53 1.80
C GLN A 33 -9.37 -0.12 0.77
N ALA A 34 -9.76 -1.23 0.14
CA ALA A 34 -8.97 -1.90 -0.89
C ALA A 34 -8.73 -1.00 -2.12
N VAL A 35 -9.74 -0.23 -2.54
CA VAL A 35 -9.62 0.75 -3.63
C VAL A 35 -8.68 1.88 -3.24
N GLN A 36 -8.82 2.41 -2.02
CA GLN A 36 -7.95 3.47 -1.49
C GLN A 36 -6.49 3.00 -1.40
N ALA A 37 -6.28 1.77 -0.90
CA ALA A 37 -4.94 1.18 -0.78
C ALA A 37 -4.25 1.10 -2.14
N ARG A 38 -4.90 0.57 -3.18
CA ARG A 38 -4.32 0.50 -4.54
C ARG A 38 -3.95 1.88 -5.09
N ILE A 39 -4.80 2.89 -4.85
CA ILE A 39 -4.51 4.28 -5.28
C ILE A 39 -3.29 4.82 -4.53
N ALA A 40 -3.22 4.61 -3.22
CA ALA A 40 -2.10 5.04 -2.40
C ALA A 40 -0.80 4.32 -2.78
N ASP A 41 -0.85 3.02 -3.04
CA ASP A 41 0.31 2.22 -3.44
C ASP A 41 0.89 2.71 -4.77
N VAL A 42 0.05 3.08 -5.75
CA VAL A 42 0.54 3.72 -6.99
C VAL A 42 1.28 5.01 -6.68
N ALA A 43 0.76 5.86 -5.80
CA ALA A 43 1.42 7.11 -5.42
C ALA A 43 2.78 6.86 -4.73
N VAL A 44 2.87 5.83 -3.90
CA VAL A 44 4.13 5.41 -3.25
C VAL A 44 5.16 4.96 -4.29
N TRP A 45 4.78 4.13 -5.25
CA TRP A 45 5.66 3.71 -6.33
C TRP A 45 6.14 4.88 -7.19
N LEU A 46 5.25 5.80 -7.57
CA LEU A 46 5.58 7.00 -8.33
C LEU A 46 6.56 7.89 -7.55
N HIS A 47 6.36 8.05 -6.25
CA HIS A 47 7.28 8.80 -5.40
C HIS A 47 8.66 8.15 -5.34
N ALA A 48 8.72 6.84 -5.14
CA ALA A 48 9.97 6.08 -5.12
C ALA A 48 10.73 6.18 -6.46
N MET A 49 10.02 6.07 -7.61
CA MET A 49 10.61 6.30 -8.93
C MET A 49 11.20 7.71 -9.06
N SER A 50 10.49 8.72 -8.56
CA SER A 50 10.96 10.11 -8.56
C SER A 50 12.26 10.28 -7.78
N CYS A 51 12.35 9.67 -6.60
CA CYS A 51 13.55 9.70 -5.77
C CYS A 51 14.74 9.03 -6.47
N VAL A 52 14.52 7.86 -7.08
CA VAL A 52 15.58 7.13 -7.80
C VAL A 52 16.07 7.94 -9.00
N ILE A 53 15.18 8.52 -9.81
CA ILE A 53 15.54 9.34 -10.96
C ILE A 53 16.29 10.59 -10.50
N SER A 54 15.85 11.24 -9.42
CA SER A 54 16.51 12.41 -8.84
C SER A 54 17.94 12.08 -8.38
N LYS A 55 18.12 10.97 -7.66
CA LYS A 55 19.43 10.48 -7.22
C LYS A 55 20.36 10.24 -8.41
N LEU A 56 19.90 9.50 -9.43
CA LEU A 56 20.67 9.25 -10.63
C LEU A 56 21.07 10.55 -11.35
N ASN A 57 20.15 11.50 -11.45
CA ASN A 57 20.43 12.78 -12.10
C ASN A 57 21.49 13.56 -11.32
N GLN A 58 21.45 13.56 -10.00
CA GLN A 58 22.45 14.20 -9.15
C GLN A 58 23.82 13.53 -9.33
N GLN A 59 23.90 12.21 -9.39
CA GLN A 59 25.14 11.47 -9.61
C GLN A 59 25.75 11.74 -11.00
N ILE A 60 24.93 11.92 -12.03
CA ILE A 60 25.40 12.31 -13.38
C ILE A 60 26.04 13.71 -13.35
N LEU A 61 25.51 14.60 -12.52
CA LEU A 61 26.03 15.96 -12.37
C LEU A 61 27.30 16.00 -11.52
N ASP A 62 27.44 15.09 -10.57
CA ASP A 62 28.59 14.96 -9.68
C ASP A 62 29.69 14.10 -10.33
N LYS A 63 30.55 14.74 -11.10
CA LYS A 63 31.62 14.09 -11.90
C LYS A 63 32.68 13.36 -11.06
N ASN A 64 32.67 13.48 -9.74
CA ASN A 64 33.76 13.00 -8.88
C ASN A 64 33.58 11.55 -8.38
N ASN A 65 32.44 10.91 -8.59
CA ASN A 65 32.14 9.58 -8.05
C ASN A 65 31.74 8.56 -9.13
N ILE A 66 32.72 8.25 -10.02
CA ILE A 66 32.49 7.41 -11.20
C ILE A 66 32.53 5.89 -10.85
N LYS A 67 33.21 5.49 -9.76
CA LYS A 67 33.54 4.08 -9.54
C LYS A 67 32.30 3.16 -9.37
N ASP A 68 31.26 3.63 -8.70
CA ASP A 68 30.08 2.81 -8.42
C ASP A 68 28.86 3.20 -9.25
N PHE A 69 28.96 4.27 -10.04
CA PHE A 69 27.85 4.82 -10.80
C PHE A 69 27.18 3.80 -11.75
N GLU A 70 27.96 3.01 -12.48
CA GLU A 70 27.39 2.04 -13.42
C GLU A 70 26.62 0.93 -12.69
N ASN A 71 27.08 0.47 -11.53
CA ASN A 71 26.39 -0.53 -10.71
C ASN A 71 25.09 0.05 -10.13
N GLU A 72 25.13 1.27 -9.59
CA GLU A 72 23.95 1.95 -9.08
C GLU A 72 22.94 2.24 -10.19
N LYS A 73 23.40 2.64 -11.35
CA LYS A 73 22.56 2.86 -12.53
C LYS A 73 21.84 1.58 -12.98
N MET A 74 22.53 0.45 -13.02
CA MET A 74 21.89 -0.84 -13.36
C MET A 74 20.83 -1.24 -12.34
N SER A 75 21.12 -1.09 -11.04
CA SER A 75 20.16 -1.35 -9.98
C SER A 75 18.95 -0.41 -10.06
N ALA A 76 19.19 0.86 -10.35
CA ALA A 76 18.13 1.85 -10.51
C ALA A 76 17.24 1.56 -11.74
N ILE A 77 17.82 1.14 -12.86
CA ILE A 77 17.07 0.75 -14.06
C ILE A 77 16.16 -0.44 -13.72
N TYR A 78 16.70 -1.46 -13.08
CA TYR A 78 15.90 -2.62 -12.65
C TYR A 78 14.73 -2.20 -11.74
N PHE A 79 14.99 -1.34 -10.75
CA PHE A 79 13.96 -0.82 -9.86
C PHE A 79 12.86 -0.07 -10.63
N LEU A 80 13.24 0.79 -11.59
CA LEU A 80 12.28 1.56 -12.38
C LEU A 80 11.41 0.65 -13.26
N ASP A 81 11.99 -0.39 -13.85
CA ASP A 81 11.25 -1.37 -14.64
C ASP A 81 10.27 -2.18 -13.77
N MET A 82 10.71 -2.62 -12.60
CA MET A 82 9.86 -3.31 -11.62
C MET A 82 8.72 -2.41 -11.13
N ALA A 83 9.01 -1.16 -10.78
CA ALA A 83 8.01 -0.20 -10.33
C ALA A 83 6.93 0.06 -11.39
N GLU A 84 7.32 0.17 -12.66
CA GLU A 84 6.38 0.32 -13.77
C GLU A 84 5.44 -0.89 -13.90
N VAL A 85 5.97 -2.10 -13.75
CA VAL A 85 5.17 -3.35 -13.79
C VAL A 85 4.16 -3.35 -12.65
N GLU A 86 4.58 -3.01 -11.42
CA GLU A 86 3.69 -2.97 -10.26
C GLU A 86 2.62 -1.87 -10.38
N ILE A 87 2.96 -0.68 -10.87
CA ILE A 87 1.99 0.39 -11.13
C ILE A 87 0.93 -0.06 -12.14
N ASN A 88 1.34 -0.64 -13.26
CA ASN A 88 0.41 -1.11 -14.29
C ASN A 88 -0.50 -2.24 -13.77
N LYS A 89 0.03 -3.12 -12.90
CA LYS A 89 -0.75 -4.15 -12.21
C LYS A 89 -1.80 -3.51 -11.30
N LEU A 90 -1.43 -2.55 -10.46
CA LEU A 90 -2.35 -1.84 -9.57
C LEU A 90 -3.46 -1.10 -10.33
N PHE A 91 -3.14 -0.47 -11.47
CA PHE A 91 -4.16 0.14 -12.34
C PHE A 91 -5.18 -0.88 -12.85
N ARG A 92 -4.71 -2.04 -13.28
CA ARG A 92 -5.58 -3.13 -13.74
C ARG A 92 -6.44 -3.69 -12.59
N GLU A 93 -5.86 -3.91 -11.42
CA GLU A 93 -6.53 -4.42 -10.23
C GLU A 93 -7.60 -3.48 -9.66
N GLN A 94 -7.66 -2.22 -10.08
CA GLN A 94 -8.79 -1.35 -9.73
C GLN A 94 -10.11 -1.88 -10.29
N TYR A 95 -10.09 -2.59 -11.41
CA TYR A 95 -11.28 -3.10 -12.09
C TYR A 95 -11.33 -4.63 -12.14
N GLU A 96 -10.18 -5.28 -12.22
CA GLU A 96 -10.04 -6.74 -12.29
C GLU A 96 -9.61 -7.29 -10.92
N ASN A 97 -10.55 -7.43 -9.99
CA ASN A 97 -10.28 -7.87 -8.63
C ASN A 97 -11.40 -8.73 -8.05
N ALA A 98 -11.15 -9.32 -6.88
CA ALA A 98 -12.08 -10.19 -6.17
C ALA A 98 -12.73 -9.50 -4.95
N ASP A 99 -12.73 -8.16 -4.86
CA ASP A 99 -13.22 -7.44 -3.67
C ASP A 99 -14.68 -7.76 -3.33
N ALA A 100 -15.52 -7.92 -4.36
CA ALA A 100 -16.94 -8.24 -4.16
C ALA A 100 -17.14 -9.65 -3.57
N SER A 101 -16.44 -10.65 -4.11
CA SER A 101 -16.51 -12.03 -3.62
C SER A 101 -15.84 -12.19 -2.25
N MET A 102 -14.76 -11.48 -2.00
CA MET A 102 -14.12 -11.43 -0.69
C MET A 102 -15.06 -10.89 0.38
N ARG A 103 -15.84 -9.84 0.09
CA ARG A 103 -16.82 -9.28 1.02
C ARG A 103 -17.93 -10.30 1.34
N VAL A 104 -18.47 -10.96 0.32
CA VAL A 104 -19.50 -11.99 0.51
C VAL A 104 -18.99 -13.15 1.36
N ALA A 105 -17.75 -13.60 1.09
CA ALA A 105 -17.11 -14.65 1.89
C ALA A 105 -16.89 -14.22 3.35
N ALA A 106 -16.44 -12.98 3.57
CA ALA A 106 -16.25 -12.44 4.91
C ALA A 106 -17.56 -12.32 5.68
N GLU A 107 -18.62 -11.82 5.05
CA GLU A 107 -19.97 -11.75 5.66
C GLU A 107 -20.48 -13.14 6.04
N SER A 108 -20.29 -14.14 5.17
CA SER A 108 -20.65 -15.54 5.46
C SER A 108 -19.83 -16.11 6.63
N ALA A 109 -18.53 -15.88 6.66
CA ALA A 109 -17.66 -16.33 7.75
C ALA A 109 -18.05 -15.71 9.10
N ILE A 110 -18.38 -14.40 9.12
CA ILE A 110 -18.86 -13.71 10.33
C ILE A 110 -20.19 -14.33 10.81
N GLN A 111 -21.13 -14.64 9.90
CA GLN A 111 -22.38 -15.28 10.28
C GLN A 111 -22.20 -16.67 10.88
N VAL A 112 -21.26 -17.46 10.33
CA VAL A 112 -20.92 -18.79 10.88
C VAL A 112 -20.29 -18.62 12.27
N ASN A 113 -19.31 -17.71 12.39
CA ASN A 113 -18.64 -17.43 13.65
C ASN A 113 -19.61 -16.99 14.76
N ASN A 114 -20.59 -16.14 14.43
CA ASN A 114 -21.60 -15.68 15.38
C ASN A 114 -22.56 -16.79 15.88
N ARG A 115 -22.62 -17.92 15.17
CA ARG A 115 -23.42 -19.10 15.56
C ARG A 115 -22.63 -20.10 16.40
N MET A 116 -21.29 -19.97 16.42
CA MET A 116 -20.45 -20.88 17.20
C MET A 116 -20.56 -20.55 18.69
N PRO A 117 -20.66 -21.58 19.59
CA PRO A 117 -20.62 -21.34 21.02
C PRO A 117 -19.27 -20.69 21.43
N ASN A 118 -19.34 -19.72 22.34
CA ASN A 118 -18.16 -19.06 22.86
C ASN A 118 -17.16 -20.03 23.53
N SER A 119 -17.62 -21.21 23.98
CA SER A 119 -16.79 -22.27 24.54
C SER A 119 -15.83 -22.90 23.53
N ASP A 120 -16.11 -22.80 22.22
CA ASP A 120 -15.27 -23.37 21.15
C ASP A 120 -14.03 -22.51 20.90
N PHE A 121 -14.01 -21.28 21.41
CA PHE A 121 -12.91 -20.34 21.32
C PHE A 121 -12.14 -20.23 22.64
N VAL A 122 -11.53 -21.34 23.08
CA VAL A 122 -10.63 -21.29 24.25
C VAL A 122 -9.29 -20.76 23.83
N ILE A 123 -9.06 -19.46 24.07
CA ILE A 123 -7.72 -18.86 23.90
C ILE A 123 -6.86 -19.38 25.06
N PRO A 124 -5.76 -20.10 24.80
CA PRO A 124 -4.84 -20.56 25.85
C PRO A 124 -4.36 -19.40 26.73
N GLU A 125 -4.23 -19.63 28.02
CA GLU A 125 -3.92 -18.57 28.99
C GLU A 125 -2.59 -17.83 28.68
N LYS A 126 -1.58 -18.55 28.16
CA LYS A 126 -0.34 -17.96 27.63
C LYS A 126 -0.56 -16.99 26.48
N SER A 127 -1.53 -17.26 25.60
CA SER A 127 -1.87 -16.36 24.49
C SER A 127 -2.64 -15.13 24.99
N LYS A 128 -3.47 -15.29 26.00
CA LYS A 128 -4.16 -14.15 26.65
C LYS A 128 -3.15 -13.17 27.24
N ASN A 129 -2.11 -13.67 27.88
CA ASN A 129 -1.07 -12.83 28.47
C ASN A 129 -0.11 -12.22 27.43
N ALA A 130 0.19 -12.98 26.35
CA ALA A 130 1.08 -12.51 25.30
C ALA A 130 0.42 -11.46 24.38
N MET A 131 -0.89 -11.55 24.18
CA MET A 131 -1.63 -10.59 23.34
C MET A 131 -2.16 -9.38 24.11
N GLY A 132 -1.93 -9.33 25.43
CA GLY A 132 -2.52 -8.32 26.29
C GLY A 132 -4.04 -8.40 26.21
N THR A 133 -4.66 -9.19 27.07
CA THR A 133 -6.13 -9.12 27.18
C THR A 133 -6.48 -7.67 27.43
N GLY A 134 -7.34 -7.11 26.57
CA GLY A 134 -7.60 -5.68 26.40
C GLY A 134 -7.85 -4.82 27.66
N LYS A 135 -7.91 -5.40 28.84
CA LYS A 135 -7.96 -4.66 30.12
C LYS A 135 -6.59 -4.12 30.57
N VAL A 136 -5.48 -4.78 30.23
CA VAL A 136 -4.14 -4.36 30.68
C VAL A 136 -3.55 -3.39 29.66
N VAL A 137 -3.71 -3.67 28.36
CA VAL A 137 -3.14 -2.82 27.30
C VAL A 137 -3.83 -1.46 27.23
N SER A 138 -5.16 -1.42 27.43
CA SER A 138 -5.88 -0.15 27.33
C SER A 138 -5.58 0.83 28.46
N GLN A 139 -5.36 0.34 29.69
CA GLN A 139 -5.05 1.23 30.83
C GLN A 139 -3.62 1.72 30.84
N ASP A 140 -2.66 0.86 30.48
CA ASP A 140 -1.26 1.24 30.43
C ASP A 140 -0.93 2.05 29.18
N TYR A 141 -1.60 1.78 28.07
CA TYR A 141 -1.45 2.55 26.83
C TYR A 141 -1.98 3.98 26.98
N ILE A 142 -3.15 4.15 27.63
CA ILE A 142 -3.71 5.49 27.92
C ILE A 142 -2.84 6.26 28.92
N LYS A 143 -2.14 5.58 29.84
CA LYS A 143 -1.20 6.23 30.76
C LYS A 143 0.13 6.61 30.12
N GLN A 144 0.59 5.86 29.11
CA GLN A 144 1.81 6.17 28.36
C GLN A 144 1.62 7.28 27.33
N PHE A 145 0.41 7.45 26.83
CA PHE A 145 0.03 8.48 25.86
C PHE A 145 -1.24 9.20 26.36
N PRO A 146 -1.12 10.03 27.43
CA PRO A 146 -2.22 10.90 27.81
C PRO A 146 -2.47 11.82 26.61
N GLY A 147 -3.66 11.72 26.03
CA GLY A 147 -4.09 12.63 24.97
C GLY A 147 -4.01 14.06 25.46
N ASP A 148 -3.51 14.94 24.61
CA ASP A 148 -3.53 16.37 24.79
C ASP A 148 -4.95 16.92 24.84
#